data_a3c2b4fc3a0a1493782eb1e1e0473a10
#
_entry.id   a3c2b4fc3a0a1493782eb1e1e0473a10
#
_cell.length_a   1.000
_cell.length_b   1.000
_cell.length_c   1.000
_cell.angle_alpha   90.00
_cell.angle_beta   90.00
_cell.angle_gamma   90.00
#
_symmetry.space_group_name_H-M   'P 1'
#
loop_
_entity.id
_entity.type
_entity.pdbx_description
1 polymer ?
#
loop_
_entity_poly.entity_id
_entity_poly.type
_entity_poly.pdbx_seq_one_letter_code
_entity_poly.pdbx_strand_id
1 'polypeptide(L)'
;MAKNVKIRGITYSDLPAVQIPLADNSGNNARFVDTDSGDATAGDLRSGKKAWVDGQEVTGSMTEKNAATYLPSGSDQVIESNQYLKGAQTIKAVTTTNLNPANIAKDVVVKVGCASDDDSVISVTGTLDQPVITQDPTSKELFIS
;
A
#
# COMPACT_ATOMS: atom_id res chain seq x y z
N MET A 1 -17.47 26.11 8.05
CA MET A 1 -18.46 26.25 9.15
C MET A 1 -19.22 27.55 8.93
N ALA A 2 -20.53 27.61 9.21
CA ALA A 2 -21.28 28.86 9.10
C ALA A 2 -20.91 29.81 10.25
N LYS A 3 -20.78 31.09 9.99
CA LYS A 3 -20.39 32.12 10.97
C LYS A 3 -21.45 33.23 11.05
N ASN A 4 -21.53 33.86 12.22
CA ASN A 4 -22.30 35.09 12.35
C ASN A 4 -21.45 36.28 11.93
N VAL A 5 -21.95 37.07 10.99
CA VAL A 5 -21.23 38.22 10.44
C VAL A 5 -22.01 39.49 10.81
N LYS A 6 -21.31 40.55 11.29
CA LYS A 6 -21.91 41.83 11.62
C LYS A 6 -21.52 42.88 10.56
N ILE A 7 -22.52 43.40 9.85
CA ILE A 7 -22.34 44.46 8.85
C ILE A 7 -23.16 45.66 9.24
N ARG A 8 -22.53 46.82 9.37
CA ARG A 8 -23.18 48.11 9.78
C ARG A 8 -24.08 47.95 11.02
N GLY A 9 -23.61 47.19 12.01
CA GLY A 9 -24.35 46.98 13.26
C GLY A 9 -25.40 45.85 13.22
N ILE A 10 -25.76 45.35 12.06
CA ILE A 10 -26.73 44.26 11.89
C ILE A 10 -25.99 42.92 11.90
N THR A 11 -26.45 41.96 12.72
CA THR A 11 -25.92 40.60 12.76
C THR A 11 -26.70 39.69 11.80
N TYR A 12 -25.97 39.01 10.95
CA TYR A 12 -26.46 37.98 10.05
C TYR A 12 -25.93 36.63 10.56
N SER A 13 -26.84 35.73 10.89
CA SER A 13 -26.48 34.45 11.51
C SER A 13 -26.32 33.34 10.49
N ASP A 14 -25.46 32.37 10.82
CA ASP A 14 -25.29 31.07 10.09
C ASP A 14 -24.95 31.28 8.60
N LEU A 15 -24.16 32.26 8.25
CA LEU A 15 -23.73 32.49 6.88
C LEU A 15 -22.64 31.45 6.48
N PRO A 16 -22.89 30.65 5.45
CA PRO A 16 -21.86 29.72 4.93
C PRO A 16 -20.79 30.43 4.09
N ALA A 17 -21.12 31.59 3.54
CA ALA A 17 -20.22 32.42 2.73
C ALA A 17 -20.77 33.84 2.58
N VAL A 18 -19.90 34.78 2.24
CA VAL A 18 -20.27 36.13 1.80
C VAL A 18 -20.00 36.23 0.30
N GLN A 19 -20.96 36.79 -0.45
CA GLN A 19 -20.79 37.07 -1.88
C GLN A 19 -20.73 38.57 -2.12
N ILE A 20 -19.73 38.97 -2.90
CA ILE A 20 -19.53 40.39 -3.26
C ILE A 20 -19.55 40.47 -4.79
N PRO A 21 -20.36 41.40 -5.38
CA PRO A 21 -20.37 41.60 -6.82
C PRO A 21 -18.98 41.98 -7.36
N LEU A 22 -18.59 41.37 -8.48
CA LEU A 22 -17.35 41.72 -9.17
C LEU A 22 -17.49 43.11 -9.86
N ALA A 23 -16.39 43.85 -9.90
CA ALA A 23 -16.34 45.18 -10.52
C ALA A 23 -16.30 45.15 -12.06
N ASP A 24 -16.29 43.97 -12.67
CA ASP A 24 -16.15 43.73 -14.10
C ASP A 24 -17.47 43.86 -14.89
N ASN A 25 -18.56 44.22 -14.22
CA ASN A 25 -19.92 44.29 -14.77
C ASN A 25 -20.44 42.96 -15.38
N SER A 26 -19.85 41.83 -15.03
CA SER A 26 -20.25 40.49 -15.50
C SER A 26 -21.57 40.02 -14.88
N GLY A 27 -22.03 40.64 -13.80
CA GLY A 27 -23.13 40.15 -12.97
C GLY A 27 -22.75 38.98 -12.05
N ASN A 28 -21.48 38.59 -12.05
CA ASN A 28 -20.94 37.53 -11.20
C ASN A 28 -20.53 38.08 -9.82
N ASN A 29 -20.43 37.17 -8.86
CA ASN A 29 -20.01 37.44 -7.51
C ASN A 29 -18.72 36.68 -7.13
N ALA A 30 -17.81 37.34 -6.41
CA ALA A 30 -16.78 36.66 -5.65
C ALA A 30 -17.39 36.06 -4.38
N ARG A 31 -17.07 34.80 -4.12
CA ARG A 31 -17.57 34.05 -2.95
C ARG A 31 -16.46 33.89 -1.93
N PHE A 32 -16.63 34.45 -0.75
CA PHE A 32 -15.70 34.33 0.37
C PHE A 32 -16.27 33.35 1.39
N VAL A 33 -15.49 32.30 1.71
CA VAL A 33 -15.80 31.31 2.72
C VAL A 33 -14.82 31.40 3.88
N ASP A 34 -15.27 31.02 5.07
CA ASP A 34 -14.39 30.89 6.22
C ASP A 34 -13.56 29.61 6.09
N THR A 35 -12.24 29.74 6.12
CA THR A 35 -11.29 28.62 6.03
C THR A 35 -10.50 28.40 7.33
N ASP A 36 -10.83 29.09 8.43
CA ASP A 36 -10.11 29.03 9.70
C ASP A 36 -10.07 27.63 10.33
N SER A 37 -11.01 26.75 9.97
CA SER A 37 -11.06 25.37 10.47
C SER A 37 -10.26 24.39 9.63
N GLY A 38 -9.60 24.86 8.57
CA GLY A 38 -8.76 24.02 7.72
C GLY A 38 -7.44 23.69 8.43
N ASP A 39 -7.06 22.41 8.42
CA ASP A 39 -5.85 21.90 9.06
C ASP A 39 -4.93 21.13 8.10
N ALA A 40 -5.31 21.04 6.82
CA ALA A 40 -4.54 20.32 5.82
C ALA A 40 -3.18 20.99 5.58
N THR A 41 -2.13 20.18 5.57
CA THR A 41 -0.77 20.59 5.23
C THR A 41 -0.41 20.24 3.78
N ALA A 42 0.74 20.67 3.30
CA ALA A 42 1.25 20.29 1.98
C ALA A 42 1.39 18.75 1.84
N GLY A 43 1.72 18.05 2.93
CA GLY A 43 1.84 16.59 2.95
C GLY A 43 0.52 15.85 2.77
N ASP A 44 -0.62 16.48 3.07
CA ASP A 44 -1.96 15.89 2.96
C ASP A 44 -2.55 16.04 1.56
N LEU A 45 -1.93 16.88 0.72
CA LEU A 45 -2.38 17.18 -0.62
C LEU A 45 -1.44 16.59 -1.67
N ARG A 46 -2.03 15.98 -2.72
CA ARG A 46 -1.24 15.48 -3.85
C ARG A 46 -0.41 16.59 -4.49
N SER A 47 0.80 16.26 -4.91
CA SER A 47 1.74 17.20 -5.53
C SER A 47 1.08 18.04 -6.62
N GLY A 48 1.29 19.36 -6.55
CA GLY A 48 0.75 20.32 -7.48
C GLY A 48 -0.75 20.65 -7.32
N LYS A 49 -1.47 19.99 -6.39
CA LYS A 49 -2.83 20.37 -6.04
C LYS A 49 -2.82 21.49 -5.01
N LYS A 50 -3.79 22.37 -5.08
CA LYS A 50 -3.89 23.54 -4.22
C LYS A 50 -5.17 23.49 -3.40
N ALA A 51 -5.09 23.93 -2.17
CA ALA A 51 -6.21 24.18 -1.27
C ALA A 51 -6.02 25.50 -0.54
N TRP A 52 -7.11 26.08 -0.06
CA TRP A 52 -7.09 27.23 0.83
C TRP A 52 -7.38 26.74 2.25
N VAL A 53 -6.42 26.94 3.13
CA VAL A 53 -6.43 26.48 4.51
C VAL A 53 -6.05 27.63 5.41
N ASP A 54 -6.86 27.95 6.41
CA ASP A 54 -6.62 29.07 7.34
C ASP A 54 -6.23 30.38 6.63
N GLY A 55 -6.99 30.71 5.57
CA GLY A 55 -6.75 31.93 4.78
C GLY A 55 -5.51 31.91 3.87
N GLN A 56 -4.75 30.81 3.85
CA GLN A 56 -3.53 30.65 3.05
C GLN A 56 -3.69 29.63 1.92
N GLU A 57 -3.06 29.88 0.78
CA GLU A 57 -2.97 28.89 -0.28
C GLU A 57 -1.89 27.87 0.06
N VAL A 58 -2.27 26.59 0.20
CA VAL A 58 -1.37 25.48 0.42
C VAL A 58 -1.24 24.69 -0.88
N THR A 59 0.00 24.45 -1.34
CA THR A 59 0.29 23.61 -2.49
C THR A 59 0.78 22.25 -2.03
N GLY A 60 0.14 21.17 -2.51
CA GLY A 60 0.44 19.80 -2.14
C GLY A 60 1.83 19.35 -2.55
N SER A 61 2.42 18.52 -1.71
CA SER A 61 3.75 17.89 -1.89
C SER A 61 3.73 16.36 -1.86
N MET A 62 2.59 15.73 -1.54
CA MET A 62 2.49 14.27 -1.50
C MET A 62 2.79 13.68 -2.88
N THR A 63 3.81 12.82 -2.97
CA THR A 63 4.22 12.21 -4.23
C THR A 63 3.27 11.11 -4.69
N GLU A 64 3.17 10.90 -6.00
CA GLU A 64 2.36 9.83 -6.58
C GLU A 64 3.19 8.57 -6.81
N LYS A 65 2.71 7.42 -6.37
CA LYS A 65 3.24 6.10 -6.68
C LYS A 65 2.41 5.45 -7.78
N ASN A 66 3.01 5.27 -8.95
CA ASN A 66 2.37 4.55 -10.06
C ASN A 66 2.20 3.06 -9.74
N ALA A 67 1.41 2.36 -10.55
CA ALA A 67 1.26 0.91 -10.43
C ALA A 67 2.63 0.23 -10.47
N ALA A 68 2.83 -0.73 -9.57
CA ALA A 68 4.05 -1.53 -9.51
C ALA A 68 3.71 -2.99 -9.20
N THR A 69 4.57 -3.89 -9.66
CA THR A 69 4.48 -5.32 -9.35
C THR A 69 5.74 -5.72 -8.58
N TYR A 70 5.54 -6.29 -7.42
CA TYR A 70 6.58 -6.81 -6.55
C TYR A 70 6.64 -8.32 -6.71
N LEU A 71 7.79 -8.82 -7.13
CA LEU A 71 8.06 -10.27 -7.22
C LEU A 71 8.62 -10.76 -5.88
N PRO A 72 8.41 -12.03 -5.53
CA PRO A 72 9.04 -12.63 -4.36
C PRO A 72 10.56 -12.40 -4.39
N SER A 73 11.12 -11.97 -3.27
CA SER A 73 12.53 -11.61 -3.14
C SER A 73 13.08 -12.16 -1.82
N GLY A 74 14.38 -12.37 -1.74
CA GLY A 74 15.09 -12.69 -0.49
C GLY A 74 15.33 -11.47 0.41
N SER A 75 14.86 -10.29 0.02
CA SER A 75 14.95 -9.06 0.80
C SER A 75 13.60 -8.36 0.83
N ASP A 76 13.37 -7.59 1.86
CA ASP A 76 12.16 -6.77 2.00
C ASP A 76 12.01 -5.81 0.83
N GLN A 77 10.78 -5.62 0.40
CA GLN A 77 10.39 -4.63 -0.59
C GLN A 77 9.46 -3.63 0.06
N VAL A 78 9.94 -2.40 0.23
CA VAL A 78 9.24 -1.36 0.96
C VAL A 78 8.48 -0.44 0.01
N ILE A 79 7.22 -0.19 0.33
CA ILE A 79 6.45 0.92 -0.23
C ILE A 79 6.60 2.06 0.77
N GLU A 80 7.33 3.09 0.38
CA GLU A 80 7.63 4.22 1.25
C GLU A 80 6.36 4.94 1.72
N SER A 81 6.45 5.54 2.91
CA SER A 81 5.38 6.37 3.47
C SER A 81 5.19 7.70 2.71
N ASN A 82 4.14 8.44 3.03
CA ASN A 82 3.81 9.76 2.48
C ASN A 82 3.68 9.77 0.95
N GLN A 83 3.15 8.68 0.38
CA GLN A 83 2.85 8.57 -1.04
C GLN A 83 1.36 8.32 -1.28
N TYR A 84 0.84 8.91 -2.35
CA TYR A 84 -0.48 8.58 -2.86
C TYR A 84 -0.36 7.44 -3.88
N LEU A 85 -1.04 6.32 -3.63
CA LEU A 85 -1.06 5.18 -4.57
C LEU A 85 -1.98 5.50 -5.75
N LYS A 86 -1.42 5.96 -6.84
CA LYS A 86 -2.14 6.29 -8.08
C LYS A 86 -2.56 5.04 -8.86
N GLY A 87 -1.81 3.95 -8.72
CA GLY A 87 -2.07 2.68 -9.37
C GLY A 87 -1.96 1.51 -8.40
N ALA A 88 -2.49 0.36 -8.81
CA ALA A 88 -2.46 -0.85 -8.02
C ALA A 88 -1.02 -1.29 -7.72
N GLN A 89 -0.77 -1.64 -6.47
CA GLN A 89 0.46 -2.29 -6.04
C GLN A 89 0.18 -3.78 -5.92
N THR A 90 0.78 -4.58 -6.79
CA THR A 90 0.53 -6.02 -6.87
C THR A 90 1.72 -6.78 -6.30
N ILE A 91 1.51 -7.50 -5.21
CA ILE A 91 2.49 -8.45 -4.67
C ILE A 91 2.18 -9.80 -5.29
N LYS A 92 3.13 -10.34 -6.05
CA LYS A 92 2.96 -11.66 -6.69
C LYS A 92 3.07 -12.77 -5.67
N ALA A 93 2.18 -13.75 -5.80
CA ALA A 93 2.25 -14.94 -4.98
C ALA A 93 3.51 -15.75 -5.28
N VAL A 94 4.05 -16.41 -4.26
CA VAL A 94 5.06 -17.46 -4.42
C VAL A 94 4.42 -18.67 -5.10
N THR A 95 5.16 -19.33 -5.98
CA THR A 95 4.68 -20.55 -6.66
C THR A 95 5.63 -21.71 -6.38
N THR A 96 5.08 -22.92 -6.28
CA THR A 96 5.82 -24.18 -6.09
C THR A 96 5.99 -24.96 -7.38
N THR A 97 5.70 -24.36 -8.54
CA THR A 97 5.72 -25.07 -9.83
C THR A 97 7.01 -25.84 -10.08
N ASN A 98 8.14 -25.35 -9.58
CA ASN A 98 9.46 -25.98 -9.72
C ASN A 98 9.85 -26.86 -8.51
N LEU A 99 9.02 -26.91 -7.47
CA LEU A 99 9.21 -27.79 -6.31
C LEU A 99 8.37 -29.07 -6.50
N ASN A 100 8.86 -29.98 -7.32
CA ASN A 100 8.16 -31.23 -7.56
C ASN A 100 8.42 -32.21 -6.39
N PRO A 101 7.38 -32.65 -5.65
CA PRO A 101 7.54 -33.63 -4.56
C PRO A 101 8.29 -34.90 -4.95
N ALA A 102 8.14 -35.35 -6.21
CA ALA A 102 8.83 -36.52 -6.72
C ALA A 102 10.36 -36.39 -6.84
N ASN A 103 10.88 -35.17 -6.78
CA ASN A 103 12.31 -34.89 -6.80
C ASN A 103 12.87 -34.57 -5.40
N ILE A 104 12.03 -34.58 -4.38
CA ILE A 104 12.40 -34.35 -2.99
C ILE A 104 12.31 -35.70 -2.24
N ALA A 105 13.34 -36.00 -1.47
CA ALA A 105 13.34 -37.25 -0.69
C ALA A 105 12.07 -37.36 0.16
N LYS A 106 11.54 -38.57 0.27
CA LYS A 106 10.32 -38.86 1.03
C LYS A 106 10.44 -38.33 2.45
N ASP A 107 9.35 -37.74 2.95
CA ASP A 107 9.22 -37.17 4.28
C ASP A 107 10.08 -35.90 4.54
N VAL A 108 10.90 -35.47 3.55
CA VAL A 108 11.58 -34.17 3.64
C VAL A 108 10.60 -33.07 3.29
N VAL A 109 10.48 -32.08 4.18
CA VAL A 109 9.64 -30.90 3.99
C VAL A 109 10.48 -29.72 3.57
N VAL A 110 10.21 -29.17 2.38
CA VAL A 110 10.76 -27.89 1.93
C VAL A 110 9.74 -26.80 2.24
N LYS A 111 10.15 -25.83 3.06
CA LYS A 111 9.32 -24.69 3.46
C LYS A 111 9.82 -23.43 2.77
N VAL A 112 8.89 -22.61 2.27
CA VAL A 112 9.15 -21.27 1.76
C VAL A 112 8.41 -20.28 2.66
N GLY A 113 9.13 -19.44 3.34
CA GLY A 113 8.58 -18.48 4.32
C GLY A 113 9.23 -17.10 4.20
N CYS A 114 8.84 -16.19 5.09
CA CYS A 114 9.49 -14.90 5.26
C CYS A 114 10.78 -15.06 6.08
N ALA A 115 11.75 -14.19 5.86
CA ALA A 115 13.06 -14.26 6.51
C ALA A 115 13.03 -14.10 8.04
N SER A 116 11.97 -13.48 8.59
CA SER A 116 11.83 -13.17 10.01
C SER A 116 10.80 -14.01 10.76
N ASP A 117 9.96 -14.77 10.07
CA ASP A 117 8.87 -15.55 10.67
C ASP A 117 9.00 -17.03 10.32
N ASP A 118 8.80 -17.88 11.33
CA ASP A 118 8.82 -19.35 11.17
C ASP A 118 7.54 -19.85 10.44
N ASP A 119 6.60 -18.94 10.16
CA ASP A 119 5.39 -19.27 9.43
C ASP A 119 5.70 -19.44 7.94
N SER A 120 5.73 -20.69 7.49
CA SER A 120 5.89 -21.01 6.07
C SER A 120 4.64 -20.63 5.28
N VAL A 121 4.82 -19.78 4.27
CA VAL A 121 3.75 -19.42 3.33
C VAL A 121 3.33 -20.64 2.51
N ILE A 122 4.28 -21.48 2.15
CA ILE A 122 4.08 -22.72 1.38
C ILE A 122 5.01 -23.79 1.93
N SER A 123 4.50 -25.03 2.03
CA SER A 123 5.30 -26.22 2.32
C SER A 123 5.06 -27.30 1.26
N VAL A 124 6.12 -28.01 0.87
CA VAL A 124 6.06 -29.15 -0.05
C VAL A 124 6.76 -30.31 0.62
N THR A 125 6.04 -31.42 0.78
CA THR A 125 6.59 -32.68 1.31
C THR A 125 7.04 -33.57 0.17
N GLY A 126 8.28 -34.06 0.24
CA GLY A 126 8.86 -34.96 -0.75
C GLY A 126 8.22 -36.35 -0.76
N THR A 127 8.20 -36.95 -1.93
CA THR A 127 7.66 -38.30 -2.15
C THR A 127 8.64 -39.25 -2.85
N LEU A 128 9.88 -38.80 -3.13
CA LEU A 128 10.89 -39.63 -3.75
C LEU A 128 11.35 -40.71 -2.77
N ASP A 129 10.98 -41.94 -3.01
CA ASP A 129 11.53 -43.06 -2.28
C ASP A 129 13.02 -43.25 -2.64
N GLN A 130 13.84 -43.24 -1.61
CA GLN A 130 15.27 -43.51 -1.79
C GLN A 130 15.50 -45.01 -1.71
N PRO A 131 16.34 -45.58 -2.60
CA PRO A 131 16.66 -47.01 -2.53
C PRO A 131 17.35 -47.32 -1.19
N VAL A 132 16.90 -48.37 -0.55
CA VAL A 132 17.53 -48.89 0.65
C VAL A 132 18.53 -49.98 0.23
N ILE A 133 19.78 -49.78 0.60
CA ILE A 133 20.83 -50.76 0.36
C ILE A 133 21.06 -51.53 1.66
N THR A 134 20.80 -52.80 1.63
CA THR A 134 21.04 -53.71 2.75
C THR A 134 22.03 -54.79 2.37
N GLN A 135 22.86 -55.21 3.32
CA GLN A 135 23.75 -56.33 3.14
C GLN A 135 23.25 -57.56 3.93
N ASP A 136 23.14 -58.67 3.28
CA ASP A 136 22.88 -59.94 4.00
C ASP A 136 24.06 -60.24 4.93
N PRO A 137 23.80 -60.48 6.21
CA PRO A 137 24.87 -60.71 7.18
C PRO A 137 25.62 -62.02 6.96
N THR A 138 25.00 -62.98 6.26
CA THR A 138 25.55 -64.32 6.05
C THR A 138 26.23 -64.48 4.68
N SER A 139 25.48 -64.14 3.60
CA SER A 139 25.98 -64.25 2.22
C SER A 139 26.88 -63.09 1.83
N LYS A 140 26.79 -61.93 2.57
CA LYS A 140 27.45 -60.68 2.27
C LYS A 140 26.98 -60.01 0.97
N GLU A 141 25.93 -60.51 0.36
CA GLU A 141 25.31 -59.93 -0.82
C GLU A 141 24.60 -58.58 -0.48
N LEU A 142 24.61 -57.66 -1.45
CA LEU A 142 23.91 -56.40 -1.34
C LEU A 142 22.55 -56.50 -2.02
N PHE A 143 21.53 -56.02 -1.33
CA PHE A 143 20.16 -55.91 -1.84
C PHE A 143 19.80 -54.42 -1.96
N ILE A 144 19.19 -54.06 -3.07
CA ILE A 144 18.63 -52.72 -3.33
C ILE A 144 17.12 -52.91 -3.47
N SER A 145 16.36 -52.27 -2.61
CA SER A 145 14.90 -52.31 -2.59
C SER A 145 14.28 -50.89 -2.68
#